data_419665c76cafac0a0157c86919bb64c3
#
_entry.id   419665c76cafac0a0157c86919bb64c3
#
_cell.length_a   1.000
_cell.length_b   1.000
_cell.length_c   1.000
_cell.angle_alpha   90.00
_cell.angle_beta   90.00
_cell.angle_gamma   90.00
#
_symmetry.space_group_name_H-M   'P 1'
#
loop_
_entity.id
_entity.type
_entity.pdbx_description
1 polymer ?
#
loop_
_entity_poly.entity_id
_entity_poly.type
_entity_poly.pdbx_seq_one_letter_code
_entity_poly.pdbx_strand_id
1 'polypeptide(L)'
;MKLKSDFLWGGALAANQCEGAWQEDGRLPASADFLPDAAHGRWNAMLHPGNILETRYDYYPSREAIDFYHRYKEDIRLLAESGIKALRLSISWTRIYPTGEENAPNEDGLRFYEELFTECRRYGIEPVVTLCHFDVPEALIRKYGAWADRRLIALYEKYAATVFDRYRNLVKYWMTFNEINMITHIPYLGGGLLVDKDDPEFNQIVYNAAHNQLVASACAVRIGKKINPNFRIGCMMAAGSFYPYSCNPNDAVSYT
;
A
#
# COMPACT_ATOMS: atom_id res chain seq x y z
N MET A 1 -32.30 -9.15 -9.72
CA MET A 1 -32.11 -7.83 -9.07
C MET A 1 -31.31 -6.95 -10.00
N LYS A 2 -31.78 -5.75 -10.36
CA LYS A 2 -31.04 -4.86 -11.26
C LYS A 2 -30.17 -3.94 -10.40
N LEU A 3 -28.86 -3.85 -10.70
CA LEU A 3 -27.98 -2.91 -10.01
C LEU A 3 -28.43 -1.47 -10.29
N LYS A 4 -28.13 -0.55 -9.36
CA LYS A 4 -28.39 0.87 -9.56
C LYS A 4 -27.57 1.40 -10.73
N SER A 5 -28.08 2.42 -11.43
CA SER A 5 -27.39 3.03 -12.58
C SER A 5 -26.08 3.72 -12.21
N ASP A 6 -25.92 4.11 -10.93
CA ASP A 6 -24.73 4.75 -10.36
C ASP A 6 -23.76 3.76 -9.69
N PHE A 7 -23.99 2.45 -9.86
CA PHE A 7 -23.08 1.43 -9.34
C PHE A 7 -21.71 1.53 -10.01
N LEU A 8 -20.66 1.61 -9.17
CA LEU A 8 -19.29 1.77 -9.63
C LEU A 8 -18.62 0.40 -9.87
N TRP A 9 -18.67 -0.07 -11.11
CA TRP A 9 -17.85 -1.19 -11.54
C TRP A 9 -16.39 -0.79 -11.58
N GLY A 10 -15.50 -1.57 -10.98
CA GLY A 10 -14.13 -1.17 -10.84
C GLY A 10 -13.12 -2.30 -10.82
N GLY A 11 -11.87 -1.90 -10.86
CA GLY A 11 -10.70 -2.76 -10.70
C GLY A 11 -9.70 -2.15 -9.70
N ALA A 12 -8.61 -2.85 -9.47
CA ALA A 12 -7.57 -2.42 -8.55
C ALA A 12 -6.16 -2.64 -9.12
N LEU A 13 -5.31 -1.66 -8.91
CA LEU A 13 -3.87 -1.69 -9.14
C LEU A 13 -3.16 -1.18 -7.88
N ALA A 14 -1.92 -1.62 -7.65
CA ALA A 14 -1.08 -1.08 -6.59
C ALA A 14 0.22 -0.55 -7.18
N ALA A 15 0.76 0.55 -6.63
CA ALA A 15 1.99 1.19 -7.11
C ALA A 15 3.12 0.18 -7.32
N ASN A 16 3.41 -0.62 -6.29
CA ASN A 16 4.47 -1.64 -6.34
C ASN A 16 4.22 -2.80 -7.33
N GLN A 17 2.99 -2.93 -7.85
CA GLN A 17 2.62 -4.00 -8.77
C GLN A 17 2.57 -3.54 -10.22
N CYS A 18 2.41 -2.23 -10.46
CA CYS A 18 2.17 -1.74 -11.81
C CYS A 18 3.11 -0.62 -12.26
N GLU A 19 3.61 0.23 -11.36
CA GLU A 19 4.29 1.45 -11.77
C GLU A 19 5.63 1.22 -12.47
N GLY A 20 6.52 0.41 -11.90
CA GLY A 20 7.93 0.41 -12.31
C GLY A 20 8.63 1.72 -11.96
N ALA A 21 9.57 2.18 -12.79
CA ALA A 21 10.26 3.48 -12.64
C ALA A 21 10.79 3.72 -11.21
N TRP A 22 11.34 2.68 -10.60
CA TRP A 22 11.61 2.59 -9.15
C TRP A 22 12.72 3.53 -8.64
N GLN A 23 13.52 4.12 -9.55
CA GLN A 23 14.58 5.09 -9.26
C GLN A 23 14.40 6.41 -10.02
N GLU A 24 13.24 6.62 -10.65
CA GLU A 24 12.99 7.83 -11.41
C GLU A 24 12.40 8.95 -10.55
N ASP A 25 12.63 10.18 -10.97
CA ASP A 25 12.11 11.42 -10.37
C ASP A 25 12.34 11.49 -8.86
N GLY A 26 13.53 11.03 -8.42
CA GLY A 26 13.95 11.10 -7.02
C GLY A 26 13.33 10.06 -6.10
N ARG A 27 12.55 9.09 -6.63
CA ARG A 27 12.06 7.95 -5.84
C ARG A 27 13.23 7.12 -5.31
N LEU A 28 13.18 6.74 -4.03
CA LEU A 28 14.07 5.78 -3.41
C LEU A 28 13.36 4.44 -3.15
N PRO A 29 14.11 3.36 -2.86
CA PRO A 29 13.53 2.05 -2.66
C PRO A 29 12.55 1.98 -1.49
N ALA A 30 11.53 1.14 -1.66
CA ALA A 30 10.59 0.73 -0.62
C ALA A 30 10.70 -0.79 -0.38
N SER A 31 10.07 -1.29 0.68
CA SER A 31 10.10 -2.72 1.04
C SER A 31 9.78 -3.66 -0.12
N ALA A 32 8.83 -3.31 -0.97
CA ALA A 32 8.43 -4.11 -2.11
C ALA A 32 9.54 -4.28 -3.17
N ASP A 33 10.47 -3.31 -3.28
CA ASP A 33 11.53 -3.33 -4.27
C ASP A 33 12.66 -4.32 -3.97
N PHE A 34 12.63 -4.94 -2.78
CA PHE A 34 13.55 -6.00 -2.35
C PHE A 34 12.97 -7.40 -2.49
N LEU A 35 11.71 -7.52 -2.91
CA LEU A 35 11.08 -8.82 -3.08
C LEU A 35 11.38 -9.41 -4.47
N PRO A 36 11.99 -10.61 -4.53
CA PRO A 36 12.17 -11.32 -5.79
C PRO A 36 10.82 -11.83 -6.32
N ASP A 37 10.83 -12.42 -7.50
CA ASP A 37 9.69 -13.17 -8.03
C ASP A 37 9.52 -14.55 -7.35
N ALA A 38 8.46 -15.25 -7.73
CA ALA A 38 8.15 -16.56 -7.14
C ALA A 38 9.23 -17.61 -7.44
N ALA A 39 9.84 -17.59 -8.63
CA ALA A 39 10.87 -18.53 -9.05
C ALA A 39 12.18 -18.34 -8.24
N HIS A 40 12.43 -17.13 -7.78
CA HIS A 40 13.63 -16.77 -7.01
C HIS A 40 13.37 -16.70 -5.50
N GLY A 41 12.31 -17.35 -5.01
CA GLY A 41 12.11 -17.57 -3.58
C GLY A 41 11.37 -16.46 -2.84
N ARG A 42 10.44 -15.75 -3.49
CA ARG A 42 9.64 -14.67 -2.89
C ARG A 42 9.04 -15.03 -1.53
N TRP A 43 8.42 -16.21 -1.42
CA TRP A 43 7.82 -16.65 -0.16
C TRP A 43 8.84 -16.82 0.96
N ASN A 44 9.98 -17.45 0.65
CA ASN A 44 11.05 -17.61 1.63
C ASN A 44 11.60 -16.24 2.08
N ALA A 45 11.81 -15.32 1.14
CA ALA A 45 12.28 -13.96 1.44
C ALA A 45 11.30 -13.19 2.35
N MET A 46 9.99 -13.36 2.16
CA MET A 46 8.98 -12.72 3.01
C MET A 46 8.84 -13.33 4.40
N LEU A 47 9.08 -14.65 4.52
CA LEU A 47 8.95 -15.37 5.79
C LEU A 47 10.23 -15.35 6.62
N HIS A 48 11.38 -15.12 5.99
CA HIS A 48 12.72 -15.03 6.61
C HIS A 48 13.42 -13.75 6.13
N PRO A 49 12.91 -12.57 6.52
CA PRO A 49 13.35 -11.29 5.96
C PRO A 49 14.65 -10.75 6.56
N GLY A 50 15.27 -11.40 7.53
CA GLY A 50 16.40 -10.87 8.29
C GLY A 50 17.52 -10.23 7.45
N ASN A 51 17.82 -10.80 6.28
CA ASN A 51 18.84 -10.30 5.37
C ASN A 51 18.29 -9.83 4.00
N ILE A 52 16.99 -9.62 3.87
CA ILE A 52 16.35 -9.33 2.57
C ILE A 52 16.89 -8.06 1.91
N LEU A 53 17.24 -7.05 2.69
CA LEU A 53 17.77 -5.78 2.18
C LEU A 53 19.20 -5.90 1.65
N GLU A 54 19.93 -6.94 2.07
CA GLU A 54 21.32 -7.20 1.67
C GLU A 54 21.41 -8.31 0.60
N THR A 55 20.39 -9.14 0.50
CA THR A 55 20.34 -10.24 -0.47
C THR A 55 20.10 -9.69 -1.88
N ARG A 56 20.87 -10.20 -2.84
CA ARG A 56 20.68 -9.87 -4.25
C ARG A 56 20.02 -11.03 -4.96
N TYR A 57 19.00 -10.68 -5.75
CA TYR A 57 18.28 -11.61 -6.62
C TYR A 57 18.42 -11.17 -8.07
N ASP A 58 18.28 -12.09 -8.99
CA ASP A 58 18.42 -11.82 -10.44
C ASP A 58 17.29 -10.96 -10.99
N TYR A 59 16.09 -11.03 -10.37
CA TYR A 59 14.93 -10.30 -10.84
C TYR A 59 14.02 -9.80 -9.70
N TYR A 60 13.57 -8.56 -9.84
CA TYR A 60 12.68 -7.87 -8.90
C TYR A 60 11.47 -7.32 -9.65
N PRO A 61 10.31 -8.00 -9.61
CA PRO A 61 9.14 -7.64 -10.41
C PRO A 61 8.65 -6.21 -10.24
N SER A 62 8.71 -5.65 -9.03
CA SER A 62 8.22 -4.30 -8.74
C SER A 62 9.01 -3.19 -9.42
N ARG A 63 10.28 -3.45 -9.78
CA ARG A 63 11.18 -2.44 -10.35
C ARG A 63 10.83 -2.12 -11.81
N GLU A 64 10.31 -3.09 -12.54
CA GLU A 64 9.87 -2.96 -13.93
C GLU A 64 8.35 -2.92 -14.03
N ALA A 65 7.67 -3.87 -13.37
CA ALA A 65 6.22 -4.05 -13.38
C ALA A 65 5.64 -4.06 -14.80
N ILE A 66 4.60 -3.28 -15.07
CA ILE A 66 4.04 -3.09 -16.42
C ILE A 66 4.33 -1.70 -16.97
N ASP A 67 5.26 -0.98 -16.34
CA ASP A 67 5.66 0.39 -16.70
C ASP A 67 4.48 1.38 -16.72
N PHE A 68 3.56 1.21 -15.77
CA PHE A 68 2.39 2.08 -15.65
C PHE A 68 2.77 3.55 -15.41
N TYR A 69 3.92 3.81 -14.81
CA TYR A 69 4.44 5.15 -14.59
C TYR A 69 4.49 5.98 -15.89
N HIS A 70 4.95 5.38 -16.99
CA HIS A 70 5.01 6.04 -18.30
C HIS A 70 3.76 5.83 -19.14
N ARG A 71 3.02 4.72 -18.91
CA ARG A 71 1.93 4.26 -19.77
C ARG A 71 0.53 4.57 -19.24
N TYR A 72 0.40 5.15 -18.05
CA TYR A 72 -0.89 5.32 -17.38
C TYR A 72 -1.97 5.99 -18.24
N LYS A 73 -1.60 6.93 -19.13
CA LYS A 73 -2.58 7.62 -20.00
C LYS A 73 -3.26 6.66 -20.98
N GLU A 74 -2.48 5.77 -21.58
CA GLU A 74 -3.00 4.72 -22.46
C GLU A 74 -3.82 3.70 -21.68
N ASP A 75 -3.26 3.21 -20.58
CA ASP A 75 -3.88 2.18 -19.76
C ASP A 75 -5.22 2.65 -19.16
N ILE A 76 -5.32 3.89 -18.68
CA ILE A 76 -6.58 4.47 -18.19
C ILE A 76 -7.60 4.58 -19.30
N ARG A 77 -7.19 4.99 -20.50
CA ARG A 77 -8.08 5.01 -21.67
C ARG A 77 -8.65 3.62 -21.97
N LEU A 78 -7.81 2.60 -22.01
CA LEU A 78 -8.24 1.21 -22.25
C LEU A 78 -9.18 0.69 -21.15
N LEU A 79 -8.88 1.01 -19.88
CA LEU A 79 -9.76 0.69 -18.76
C LEU A 79 -11.13 1.38 -18.89
N ALA A 80 -11.17 2.64 -19.30
CA ALA A 80 -12.42 3.36 -19.54
C ALA A 80 -13.23 2.73 -20.68
N GLU A 81 -12.58 2.37 -21.79
CA GLU A 81 -13.21 1.67 -22.94
C GLU A 81 -13.76 0.30 -22.53
N SER A 82 -13.14 -0.39 -21.58
CA SER A 82 -13.66 -1.64 -21.02
C SER A 82 -14.87 -1.46 -20.09
N GLY A 83 -15.25 -0.21 -19.78
CA GLY A 83 -16.42 0.11 -18.94
C GLY A 83 -16.12 0.30 -17.46
N ILE A 84 -14.85 0.36 -17.03
CA ILE A 84 -14.45 0.64 -15.65
C ILE A 84 -14.96 2.05 -15.24
N LYS A 85 -15.60 2.13 -14.06
CA LYS A 85 -16.14 3.37 -13.48
C LYS A 85 -15.45 3.77 -12.18
N ALA A 86 -14.72 2.86 -11.54
CA ALA A 86 -13.88 3.13 -10.41
C ALA A 86 -12.55 2.39 -10.56
N LEU A 87 -11.44 3.05 -10.25
CA LEU A 87 -10.13 2.43 -10.24
C LEU A 87 -9.48 2.64 -8.89
N ARG A 88 -9.22 1.54 -8.19
CA ARG A 88 -8.41 1.59 -6.99
C ARG A 88 -6.94 1.63 -7.38
N LEU A 89 -6.23 2.59 -6.79
CA LEU A 89 -4.80 2.84 -6.99
C LEU A 89 -4.12 2.96 -5.63
N SER A 90 -2.81 2.86 -5.56
CA SER A 90 -2.07 3.27 -4.37
C SER A 90 -1.02 4.33 -4.72
N ILE A 91 -0.58 5.07 -3.71
CA ILE A 91 0.53 6.02 -3.82
C ILE A 91 1.77 5.36 -3.21
N SER A 92 2.88 5.34 -3.95
CA SER A 92 4.16 4.95 -3.37
C SER A 92 4.65 6.05 -2.43
N TRP A 93 4.80 5.71 -1.14
CA TRP A 93 5.27 6.68 -0.14
C TRP A 93 6.61 7.29 -0.53
N THR A 94 7.51 6.49 -1.08
CA THR A 94 8.86 6.94 -1.49
C THR A 94 8.88 7.85 -2.72
N ARG A 95 7.80 7.95 -3.50
CA ARG A 95 7.69 9.01 -4.53
C ARG A 95 7.40 10.38 -3.91
N ILE A 96 6.74 10.41 -2.77
CA ILE A 96 6.35 11.66 -2.09
C ILE A 96 7.40 12.08 -1.06
N TYR A 97 7.89 11.14 -0.28
CA TYR A 97 8.95 11.31 0.72
C TYR A 97 9.94 10.16 0.55
N PRO A 98 11.01 10.33 -0.26
CA PRO A 98 11.92 9.26 -0.64
C PRO A 98 12.52 8.49 0.54
N THR A 99 12.93 9.16 1.61
CA THR A 99 13.39 8.50 2.84
C THR A 99 12.30 8.39 3.91
N GLY A 100 11.17 9.07 3.73
CA GLY A 100 10.08 9.19 4.70
C GLY A 100 10.24 10.35 5.68
N GLU A 101 11.39 11.03 5.73
CA GLU A 101 11.70 12.05 6.74
C GLU A 101 11.90 13.47 6.18
N GLU A 102 11.93 13.67 4.88
CA GLU A 102 12.20 14.96 4.23
C GLU A 102 11.31 16.07 4.79
N ASN A 103 11.86 17.29 4.91
CA ASN A 103 11.11 18.46 5.36
C ASN A 103 10.05 18.92 4.34
N ALA A 104 10.29 18.69 3.06
CA ALA A 104 9.37 19.00 1.97
C ALA A 104 9.13 17.76 1.10
N PRO A 105 7.92 17.60 0.53
CA PRO A 105 7.64 16.50 -0.37
C PRO A 105 8.36 16.65 -1.71
N ASN A 106 8.57 15.54 -2.39
CA ASN A 106 9.04 15.50 -3.75
C ASN A 106 7.93 15.96 -4.72
N GLU A 107 8.14 17.09 -5.37
CA GLU A 107 7.13 17.70 -6.25
C GLU A 107 6.91 16.90 -7.54
N ASP A 108 7.92 16.20 -8.06
CA ASP A 108 7.76 15.36 -9.24
C ASP A 108 6.84 14.18 -8.95
N GLY A 109 6.99 13.55 -7.79
CA GLY A 109 6.09 12.50 -7.33
C GLY A 109 4.66 13.00 -7.09
N LEU A 110 4.51 14.20 -6.51
CA LEU A 110 3.17 14.80 -6.34
C LEU A 110 2.51 15.09 -7.68
N ARG A 111 3.25 15.63 -8.66
CA ARG A 111 2.74 15.95 -9.98
C ARG A 111 2.32 14.70 -10.75
N PHE A 112 3.10 13.63 -10.68
CA PHE A 112 2.74 12.36 -11.31
C PHE A 112 1.35 11.86 -10.85
N TYR A 113 1.09 11.78 -9.55
CA TYR A 113 -0.23 11.34 -9.06
C TYR A 113 -1.35 12.36 -9.34
N GLU A 114 -1.05 13.64 -9.36
CA GLU A 114 -2.04 14.67 -9.76
C GLU A 114 -2.49 14.47 -11.21
N GLU A 115 -1.55 14.26 -12.12
CA GLU A 115 -1.83 13.96 -13.53
C GLU A 115 -2.58 12.63 -13.69
N LEU A 116 -2.16 11.59 -12.96
CA LEU A 116 -2.80 10.28 -12.96
C LEU A 116 -4.28 10.35 -12.53
N PHE A 117 -4.56 11.04 -11.42
CA PHE A 117 -5.95 11.18 -10.94
C PHE A 117 -6.77 12.10 -11.83
N THR A 118 -6.15 13.12 -12.42
CA THR A 118 -6.78 13.99 -13.42
C THR A 118 -7.17 13.20 -14.67
N GLU A 119 -6.32 12.29 -15.13
CA GLU A 119 -6.64 11.43 -16.27
C GLU A 119 -7.78 10.45 -15.94
N CYS A 120 -7.82 9.86 -14.74
CA CYS A 120 -8.96 9.07 -14.30
C CYS A 120 -10.26 9.90 -14.38
N ARG A 121 -10.27 11.11 -13.84
CA ARG A 121 -11.43 12.00 -13.88
C ARG A 121 -11.85 12.38 -15.29
N ARG A 122 -10.89 12.62 -16.19
CA ARG A 122 -11.14 12.92 -17.61
C ARG A 122 -11.95 11.84 -18.29
N TYR A 123 -11.73 10.57 -17.96
CA TYR A 123 -12.46 9.42 -18.48
C TYR A 123 -13.68 9.01 -17.65
N GLY A 124 -14.06 9.79 -16.64
CA GLY A 124 -15.20 9.49 -15.77
C GLY A 124 -14.96 8.28 -14.85
N ILE A 125 -13.69 7.95 -14.59
CA ILE A 125 -13.29 6.93 -13.63
C ILE A 125 -13.09 7.59 -12.27
N GLU A 126 -13.76 7.09 -11.23
CA GLU A 126 -13.60 7.51 -9.84
C GLU A 126 -12.32 6.90 -9.25
N PRO A 127 -11.30 7.70 -8.86
CA PRO A 127 -10.13 7.15 -8.18
C PRO A 127 -10.46 6.81 -6.72
N VAL A 128 -10.05 5.60 -6.30
CA VAL A 128 -10.10 5.12 -4.93
C VAL A 128 -8.66 4.88 -4.48
N VAL A 129 -8.13 5.73 -3.60
CA VAL A 129 -6.68 5.80 -3.36
C VAL A 129 -6.29 5.17 -2.03
N THR A 130 -5.34 4.23 -2.07
CA THR A 130 -4.71 3.63 -0.89
C THR A 130 -3.41 4.38 -0.57
N LEU A 131 -3.27 4.85 0.66
CA LEU A 131 -2.09 5.59 1.10
C LEU A 131 -0.85 4.69 1.24
N CYS A 132 -1.00 3.50 1.83
CA CYS A 132 0.10 2.55 1.98
C CYS A 132 -0.35 1.16 1.53
N HIS A 133 0.31 0.63 0.50
CA HIS A 133 0.07 -0.71 -0.03
C HIS A 133 1.36 -1.52 -0.04
N PHE A 134 1.80 -1.95 1.16
CA PHE A 134 3.03 -2.73 1.36
C PHE A 134 4.30 -2.01 0.89
N ASP A 135 4.36 -0.70 1.12
CA ASP A 135 5.33 0.19 0.48
C ASP A 135 5.98 1.10 1.54
N VAL A 136 6.79 0.48 2.42
CA VAL A 136 7.49 1.18 3.50
C VAL A 136 8.85 1.65 2.98
N PRO A 137 9.23 2.94 3.14
CA PRO A 137 10.56 3.44 2.75
C PRO A 137 11.70 2.63 3.36
N GLU A 138 12.67 2.18 2.53
CA GLU A 138 13.84 1.43 3.00
C GLU A 138 14.59 2.15 4.11
N ALA A 139 14.75 3.47 3.99
CA ALA A 139 15.45 4.26 5.00
C ALA A 139 14.79 4.16 6.39
N LEU A 140 13.45 4.08 6.46
CA LEU A 140 12.73 3.89 7.72
C LEU A 140 12.88 2.46 8.25
N ILE A 141 12.99 1.47 7.38
CA ILE A 141 13.27 0.08 7.77
C ILE A 141 14.65 0.02 8.43
N ARG A 142 15.68 0.53 7.76
CA ARG A 142 17.07 0.51 8.27
C ARG A 142 17.24 1.30 9.55
N LYS A 143 16.62 2.47 9.63
CA LYS A 143 16.85 3.40 10.74
C LYS A 143 16.03 3.08 11.98
N TYR A 144 14.81 2.59 11.80
CA TYR A 144 13.83 2.47 12.87
C TYR A 144 13.22 1.07 13.02
N GLY A 145 13.55 0.12 12.14
CA GLY A 145 12.87 -1.17 12.11
C GLY A 145 11.43 -1.06 11.62
N ALA A 146 11.18 -0.12 10.72
CA ALA A 146 9.86 0.12 10.14
C ALA A 146 8.76 0.35 11.21
N TRP A 147 7.59 -0.29 11.04
CA TRP A 147 6.45 -0.10 11.94
C TRP A 147 6.67 -0.59 13.39
N ALA A 148 7.77 -1.27 13.69
CA ALA A 148 8.14 -1.56 15.08
C ALA A 148 8.34 -0.27 15.91
N ASP A 149 8.75 0.82 15.28
CA ASP A 149 8.99 2.09 15.95
C ASP A 149 7.79 3.04 15.83
N ARG A 150 7.41 3.61 16.98
CA ARG A 150 6.27 4.52 17.09
C ARG A 150 6.44 5.85 16.33
N ARG A 151 7.67 6.23 15.98
CA ARG A 151 7.96 7.44 15.19
C ARG A 151 7.32 7.41 13.80
N LEU A 152 7.10 6.22 13.23
CA LEU A 152 6.43 6.09 11.95
C LEU A 152 5.00 6.65 11.96
N ILE A 153 4.33 6.71 13.10
CA ILE A 153 2.99 7.30 13.19
C ILE A 153 3.00 8.76 12.73
N ALA A 154 3.94 9.56 13.25
CA ALA A 154 4.04 10.98 12.89
C ALA A 154 4.52 11.20 11.44
N LEU A 155 5.46 10.36 10.96
CA LEU A 155 5.94 10.40 9.58
C LEU A 155 4.82 10.06 8.60
N TYR A 156 4.04 9.04 8.91
CA TYR A 156 2.88 8.65 8.11
C TYR A 156 1.76 9.71 8.15
N GLU A 157 1.48 10.32 9.31
CA GLU A 157 0.49 11.42 9.41
C GLU A 157 0.91 12.62 8.55
N LYS A 158 2.21 12.97 8.54
CA LYS A 158 2.77 14.01 7.65
C LYS A 158 2.55 13.67 6.18
N TYR A 159 2.92 12.46 5.77
CA TYR A 159 2.70 11.96 4.40
C TYR A 159 1.22 12.00 4.02
N ALA A 160 0.35 11.46 4.85
CA ALA A 160 -1.09 11.43 4.63
C ALA A 160 -1.67 12.85 4.50
N ALA A 161 -1.25 13.80 5.36
CA ALA A 161 -1.68 15.20 5.29
C ALA A 161 -1.32 15.84 3.94
N THR A 162 -0.08 15.61 3.48
CA THR A 162 0.42 16.15 2.21
C THR A 162 -0.42 15.66 1.03
N VAL A 163 -0.66 14.37 0.91
CA VAL A 163 -1.40 13.81 -0.23
C VAL A 163 -2.90 14.11 -0.15
N PHE A 164 -3.48 14.16 1.05
CA PHE A 164 -4.87 14.59 1.22
C PHE A 164 -5.08 16.05 0.79
N ASP A 165 -4.15 16.93 1.17
CA ASP A 165 -4.22 18.34 0.80
C ASP A 165 -4.04 18.54 -0.71
N ARG A 166 -3.00 17.92 -1.29
CA ARG A 166 -2.69 18.04 -2.73
C ARG A 166 -3.85 17.57 -3.60
N TYR A 167 -4.46 16.44 -3.26
CA TYR A 167 -5.47 15.80 -4.12
C TYR A 167 -6.90 16.00 -3.64
N ARG A 168 -7.15 16.98 -2.74
CA ARG A 168 -8.46 17.22 -2.10
C ARG A 168 -9.64 17.40 -3.04
N ASN A 169 -9.38 17.87 -4.27
CA ASN A 169 -10.38 18.11 -5.30
C ASN A 169 -10.46 16.98 -6.35
N LEU A 170 -9.52 16.06 -6.34
CA LEU A 170 -9.42 14.97 -7.31
C LEU A 170 -9.89 13.64 -6.74
N VAL A 171 -9.66 13.38 -5.46
CA VAL A 171 -9.90 12.10 -4.81
C VAL A 171 -10.89 12.26 -3.66
N LYS A 172 -11.94 11.46 -3.67
CA LYS A 172 -12.98 11.42 -2.62
C LYS A 172 -12.83 10.20 -1.71
N TYR A 173 -12.44 9.06 -2.30
CA TYR A 173 -12.40 7.77 -1.62
C TYR A 173 -10.95 7.38 -1.31
N TRP A 174 -10.69 7.10 -0.05
CA TRP A 174 -9.36 6.81 0.47
C TRP A 174 -9.33 5.55 1.30
N MET A 175 -8.23 4.84 1.26
CA MET A 175 -7.90 3.75 2.19
C MET A 175 -6.57 4.06 2.85
N THR A 176 -6.50 3.95 4.17
CA THR A 176 -5.27 4.22 4.90
C THR A 176 -4.20 3.17 4.63
N PHE A 177 -4.57 1.91 4.75
CA PHE A 177 -3.70 0.77 4.49
C PHE A 177 -4.39 -0.26 3.62
N ASN A 178 -3.60 -0.99 2.83
CA ASN A 178 -4.00 -2.26 2.26
C ASN A 178 -3.80 -3.36 3.30
N GLU A 179 -4.82 -4.20 3.50
CA GLU A 179 -4.74 -5.43 4.31
C GLU A 179 -3.97 -5.24 5.62
N ILE A 180 -4.39 -4.26 6.43
CA ILE A 180 -3.68 -3.84 7.64
C ILE A 180 -3.37 -4.99 8.62
N ASN A 181 -4.19 -6.06 8.59
CA ASN A 181 -3.98 -7.25 9.39
C ASN A 181 -2.87 -8.17 8.88
N MET A 182 -2.41 -7.99 7.62
CA MET A 182 -1.34 -8.83 7.07
C MET A 182 0.00 -8.68 7.80
N ILE A 183 0.21 -7.59 8.52
CA ILE A 183 1.39 -7.41 9.37
C ILE A 183 1.53 -8.51 10.42
N THR A 184 0.43 -9.12 10.89
CA THR A 184 0.47 -10.22 11.86
C THR A 184 0.68 -11.59 11.21
N HIS A 185 0.52 -11.69 9.90
CA HIS A 185 0.69 -12.94 9.14
C HIS A 185 2.02 -12.99 8.38
N ILE A 186 2.36 -11.91 7.70
CA ILE A 186 3.60 -11.74 6.92
C ILE A 186 4.20 -10.38 7.29
N PRO A 187 4.93 -10.29 8.40
CA PRO A 187 5.39 -9.02 8.99
C PRO A 187 6.22 -8.15 8.05
N TYR A 188 7.05 -8.76 7.20
CA TYR A 188 7.81 -8.02 6.21
C TYR A 188 6.90 -7.38 5.15
N LEU A 189 5.98 -8.14 4.56
CA LEU A 189 5.07 -7.63 3.55
C LEU A 189 4.15 -6.54 4.13
N GLY A 190 3.51 -6.84 5.26
CA GLY A 190 2.54 -5.95 5.89
C GLY A 190 3.13 -4.72 6.56
N GLY A 191 4.39 -4.78 6.98
CA GLY A 191 4.98 -3.73 7.81
C GLY A 191 6.45 -3.41 7.61
N GLY A 192 7.15 -4.06 6.69
CA GLY A 192 8.60 -3.89 6.50
C GLY A 192 9.44 -4.39 7.68
N LEU A 193 8.92 -5.31 8.50
CA LEU A 193 9.61 -5.82 9.68
C LEU A 193 10.65 -6.87 9.29
N LEU A 194 11.89 -6.68 9.75
CA LEU A 194 13.00 -7.61 9.55
C LEU A 194 13.08 -8.59 10.75
N VAL A 195 12.03 -9.32 11.01
CA VAL A 195 11.92 -10.24 12.14
C VAL A 195 11.51 -11.62 11.68
N ASP A 196 12.23 -12.64 12.09
CA ASP A 196 11.93 -14.04 11.80
C ASP A 196 11.02 -14.67 12.89
N LYS A 197 10.26 -15.70 12.52
CA LYS A 197 9.27 -16.31 13.43
C LYS A 197 9.87 -16.99 14.67
N ASP A 198 11.13 -17.38 14.61
CA ASP A 198 11.87 -18.00 15.70
C ASP A 198 12.53 -16.98 16.65
N ASP A 199 12.42 -15.67 16.37
CA ASP A 199 12.84 -14.63 17.28
C ASP A 199 12.00 -14.67 18.57
N PRO A 200 12.63 -14.72 19.77
CA PRO A 200 11.90 -14.74 21.04
C PRO A 200 10.95 -13.58 21.25
N GLU A 201 11.25 -12.41 20.64
CA GLU A 201 10.46 -11.20 20.74
C GLU A 201 9.46 -11.01 19.57
N PHE A 202 9.38 -11.99 18.65
CA PHE A 202 8.55 -11.91 17.44
C PHE A 202 7.13 -11.38 17.70
N ASN A 203 6.40 -12.00 18.60
CA ASN A 203 5.03 -11.59 18.90
C ASN A 203 4.97 -10.16 19.43
N GLN A 204 5.88 -9.78 20.33
CA GLN A 204 5.91 -8.42 20.90
C GLN A 204 6.16 -7.37 19.81
N ILE A 205 7.14 -7.62 18.93
CA ILE A 205 7.49 -6.73 17.83
C ILE A 205 6.32 -6.58 16.86
N VAL A 206 5.74 -7.69 16.42
CA VAL A 206 4.65 -7.73 15.44
C VAL A 206 3.38 -7.06 15.96
N TYR A 207 2.97 -7.34 17.20
CA TYR A 207 1.78 -6.72 17.77
C TYR A 207 1.98 -5.23 18.09
N ASN A 208 3.18 -4.81 18.50
CA ASN A 208 3.51 -3.39 18.64
C ASN A 208 3.43 -2.67 17.28
N ALA A 209 3.95 -3.28 16.23
CA ALA A 209 3.91 -2.72 14.88
C ALA A 209 2.47 -2.64 14.35
N ALA A 210 1.66 -3.67 14.55
CA ALA A 210 0.24 -3.65 14.22
C ALA A 210 -0.52 -2.53 14.97
N HIS A 211 -0.25 -2.36 16.25
CA HIS A 211 -0.79 -1.24 17.03
C HIS A 211 -0.37 0.11 16.45
N ASN A 212 0.90 0.29 16.09
CA ASN A 212 1.38 1.55 15.49
C ASN A 212 0.68 1.84 14.16
N GLN A 213 0.47 0.84 13.29
CA GLN A 213 -0.29 1.01 12.05
C GLN A 213 -1.76 1.40 12.31
N LEU A 214 -2.41 0.76 13.28
CA LEU A 214 -3.81 1.11 13.63
C LEU A 214 -3.92 2.55 14.15
N VAL A 215 -2.97 3.00 14.99
CA VAL A 215 -2.90 4.39 15.47
C VAL A 215 -2.62 5.35 14.30
N ALA A 216 -1.68 5.02 13.41
CA ALA A 216 -1.38 5.82 12.23
C ALA A 216 -2.59 5.95 11.29
N SER A 217 -3.33 4.85 11.09
CA SER A 217 -4.59 4.85 10.34
C SER A 217 -5.61 5.81 10.96
N ALA A 218 -5.80 5.77 12.28
CA ALA A 218 -6.72 6.67 12.98
C ALA A 218 -6.28 8.14 12.88
N CYS A 219 -4.97 8.43 12.98
CA CYS A 219 -4.41 9.76 12.76
C CYS A 219 -4.66 10.26 11.34
N ALA A 220 -4.45 9.41 10.32
CA ALA A 220 -4.74 9.75 8.93
C ALA A 220 -6.23 10.04 8.70
N VAL A 221 -7.14 9.26 9.27
CA VAL A 221 -8.58 9.56 9.21
C VAL A 221 -8.89 10.92 9.83
N ARG A 222 -8.34 11.19 11.00
CA ARG A 222 -8.55 12.47 11.73
C ARG A 222 -8.07 13.66 10.91
N ILE A 223 -6.84 13.61 10.36
CA ILE A 223 -6.30 14.72 9.56
C ILE A 223 -7.03 14.87 8.22
N GLY A 224 -7.35 13.77 7.55
CA GLY A 224 -8.10 13.80 6.30
C GLY A 224 -9.48 14.44 6.45
N LYS A 225 -10.19 14.14 7.55
CA LYS A 225 -11.48 14.77 7.86
C LYS A 225 -11.38 16.26 8.21
N LYS A 226 -10.25 16.70 8.75
CA LYS A 226 -9.98 18.15 8.95
C LYS A 226 -9.73 18.87 7.63
N ILE A 227 -9.01 18.23 6.68
CA ILE A 227 -8.70 18.80 5.37
C ILE A 227 -9.96 18.86 4.50
N ASN A 228 -10.72 17.78 4.45
CA ASN A 228 -11.98 17.73 3.72
C ASN A 228 -13.00 16.81 4.42
N PRO A 229 -14.05 17.36 5.06
CA PRO A 229 -15.07 16.56 5.75
C PRO A 229 -15.83 15.57 4.84
N ASN A 230 -15.83 15.83 3.53
CA ASN A 230 -16.52 14.99 2.53
C ASN A 230 -15.71 13.76 2.11
N PHE A 231 -14.45 13.62 2.50
CA PHE A 231 -13.67 12.43 2.23
C PHE A 231 -14.35 11.19 2.82
N ARG A 232 -14.30 10.10 2.07
CA ARG A 232 -14.69 8.76 2.51
C ARG A 232 -13.40 7.96 2.74
N ILE A 233 -13.03 7.81 4.00
CA ILE A 233 -11.76 7.20 4.37
C ILE A 233 -12.05 5.89 5.10
N GLY A 234 -11.50 4.79 4.59
CA GLY A 234 -11.57 3.46 5.16
C GLY A 234 -10.19 2.83 5.34
N CYS A 235 -10.20 1.56 5.66
CA CYS A 235 -9.03 0.70 5.71
C CYS A 235 -9.39 -0.64 5.10
N MET A 236 -8.48 -1.27 4.37
CA MET A 236 -8.72 -2.60 3.83
C MET A 236 -8.21 -3.67 4.80
N MET A 237 -8.99 -4.71 4.97
CA MET A 237 -8.63 -5.93 5.70
C MET A 237 -8.61 -7.12 4.74
N ALA A 238 -7.59 -7.97 4.83
CA ALA A 238 -7.62 -9.29 4.24
C ALA A 238 -8.56 -10.16 5.09
N ALA A 239 -9.73 -10.47 4.55
CA ALA A 239 -10.72 -11.31 5.21
C ALA A 239 -11.25 -12.34 4.22
N GLY A 240 -11.14 -13.61 4.59
CA GLY A 240 -11.73 -14.72 3.88
C GLY A 240 -12.89 -15.31 4.70
N SER A 241 -13.97 -15.68 4.02
CA SER A 241 -14.99 -16.51 4.65
C SER A 241 -14.56 -17.96 4.51
N PHE A 242 -14.22 -18.57 5.63
CA PHE A 242 -13.89 -19.99 5.69
C PHE A 242 -15.10 -20.76 6.20
N TYR A 243 -15.32 -21.94 5.64
CA TYR A 243 -16.37 -22.85 6.07
C TYR A 243 -15.74 -24.21 6.41
N PRO A 244 -16.25 -24.91 7.42
CA PRO A 244 -15.79 -26.28 7.69
C PRO A 244 -15.95 -27.14 6.43
N TYR A 245 -14.98 -27.99 6.15
CA TYR A 245 -15.00 -28.89 4.99
C TYR A 245 -16.20 -29.85 5.02
N SER A 246 -16.61 -30.24 6.23
CA SER A 246 -17.79 -31.09 6.45
C SER A 246 -18.52 -30.68 7.73
N CYS A 247 -19.65 -31.33 8.02
CA CYS A 247 -20.37 -31.16 9.28
C CYS A 247 -19.71 -31.89 10.47
N ASN A 248 -18.55 -32.49 10.30
CA ASN A 248 -17.79 -33.11 11.38
C ASN A 248 -17.36 -32.02 12.39
N PRO A 249 -17.63 -32.20 13.70
CA PRO A 249 -17.19 -31.23 14.72
C PRO A 249 -15.69 -30.91 14.70
N ASN A 250 -14.83 -31.87 14.33
CA ASN A 250 -13.39 -31.63 14.22
C ASN A 250 -13.04 -30.63 13.09
N ASP A 251 -13.79 -30.61 11.99
CA ASP A 251 -13.57 -29.65 10.92
C ASP A 251 -13.99 -28.23 11.33
N ALA A 252 -15.00 -28.12 12.19
CA ALA A 252 -15.42 -26.83 12.75
C ALA A 252 -14.41 -26.26 13.74
N VAL A 253 -13.79 -27.10 14.59
CA VAL A 253 -12.81 -26.69 15.61
C VAL A 253 -11.48 -26.29 15.00
N SER A 254 -11.09 -26.80 13.83
CA SER A 254 -9.84 -26.42 13.15
C SER A 254 -9.85 -24.99 12.60
N TYR A 255 -10.99 -24.28 12.69
CA TYR A 255 -11.16 -22.87 12.30
C TYR A 255 -11.02 -21.87 13.44
N THR A 256 -10.95 -22.31 14.65
CA THR A 256 -10.75 -21.50 15.85
C THR A 256 -9.32 -21.57 16.33
#